data_1b305cefc2615d9da887c52ceb29ba71
#
_entry.id   1b305cefc2615d9da887c52ceb29ba71
#
_cell.length_a   1.000
_cell.length_b   1.000
_cell.length_c   1.000
_cell.angle_alpha   90.00
_cell.angle_beta   90.00
_cell.angle_gamma   90.00
#
_symmetry.space_group_name_H-M   'P 1'
#
loop_
_entity.id
_entity.type
_entity.pdbx_description
1 polymer ?
#
loop_
_entity_poly.entity_id
_entity_poly.type
_entity_poly.pdbx_seq_one_letter_code
_entity_poly.pdbx_strand_id
1 'polypeptide(L)' 'MGEFELIRRFFAAAACAAPAADVALGIGDDCALLAPPAGEQLAVSTDTLVEGVHFPAGCDPFLLAQRALAV' A
#
# COMPACT_ATOMS: atom_id res chain seq x y z
N MET A 1 6.33 15.08 11.24
CA MET A 1 6.95 13.96 10.47
C MET A 1 6.75 14.22 9.00
N GLY A 2 7.84 14.23 8.23
CA GLY A 2 7.75 14.42 6.79
C GLY A 2 7.34 13.16 6.05
N GLU A 3 6.96 13.30 4.78
CA GLU A 3 6.49 12.19 3.94
C GLU A 3 7.54 11.07 3.83
N PHE A 4 8.80 11.42 3.54
CA PHE A 4 9.84 10.41 3.37
C PHE A 4 10.18 9.68 4.68
N GLU A 5 10.11 10.38 5.80
CA GLU A 5 10.30 9.75 7.11
C GLU A 5 9.16 8.78 7.43
N LEU A 6 7.94 9.16 7.11
CA LEU A 6 6.76 8.31 7.29
C LEU A 6 6.89 7.04 6.43
N ILE A 7 7.26 7.18 5.17
CA ILE A 7 7.47 6.05 4.27
C ILE A 7 8.55 5.10 4.81
N ARG A 8 9.69 5.65 5.19
CA ARG A 8 10.80 4.85 5.72
C ARG A 8 10.42 4.12 7.00
N ARG A 9 9.74 4.81 7.91
CA ARG A 9 9.45 4.29 9.25
C ARG A 9 8.35 3.24 9.26
N PHE A 10 7.28 3.44 8.49
CA PHE A 10 6.08 2.61 8.58
C PHE A 10 5.86 1.73 7.35
N PHE A 11 6.22 2.18 6.17
CA PHE A 11 5.94 1.43 4.94
C PHE A 11 7.14 0.61 4.48
N ALA A 12 8.31 1.21 4.35
CA ALA A 12 9.50 0.48 3.90
C ALA A 12 9.95 -0.59 4.90
N ALA A 13 9.67 -0.40 6.18
CA ALA A 13 9.99 -1.36 7.23
C ALA A 13 8.93 -2.47 7.38
N ALA A 14 7.80 -2.37 6.69
CA ALA A 14 6.75 -3.38 6.78
C ALA A 14 7.19 -4.68 6.10
N ALA A 15 6.70 -5.81 6.63
CA ALA A 15 7.06 -7.13 6.08
C ALA A 15 6.65 -7.29 4.62
N CYS A 16 5.52 -6.69 4.22
CA CYS A 16 5.05 -6.73 2.83
C CYS A 16 5.93 -5.94 1.85
N ALA A 17 6.81 -5.06 2.34
CA ALA A 17 7.75 -4.31 1.52
C ALA A 17 9.12 -5.01 1.39
N ALA A 18 9.29 -6.19 1.98
CA ALA A 18 10.52 -6.97 1.86
C ALA A 18 10.78 -7.36 0.40
N PRO A 19 12.06 -7.47 -0.01
CA PRO A 19 12.40 -7.89 -1.36
C PRO A 19 11.74 -9.21 -1.75
N ALA A 20 11.24 -9.28 -2.98
CA ALA A 20 10.60 -10.48 -3.53
C ALA A 20 11.05 -10.68 -4.98
N ALA A 21 11.06 -11.93 -5.44
CA ALA A 21 11.56 -12.27 -6.77
C ALA A 21 10.74 -11.67 -7.91
N ASP A 22 9.44 -11.44 -7.69
CA ASP A 22 8.52 -10.87 -8.66
C ASP A 22 8.45 -9.33 -8.59
N VAL A 23 9.25 -8.70 -7.73
CA VAL A 23 9.37 -7.25 -7.61
C VAL A 23 10.78 -6.83 -7.99
N ALA A 24 10.95 -6.33 -9.21
CA ALA A 24 12.25 -5.87 -9.70
C ALA A 24 12.64 -4.52 -9.11
N LEU A 25 11.68 -3.64 -8.89
CA LEU A 25 11.87 -2.35 -8.23
C LEU A 25 10.69 -2.13 -7.29
N GLY A 26 10.96 -2.09 -6.00
CA GLY A 26 9.96 -1.89 -4.96
C GLY A 26 9.89 -0.46 -4.46
N ILE A 27 9.56 -0.32 -3.17
CA ILE A 27 9.39 0.96 -2.51
C ILE A 27 10.66 1.82 -2.57
N GLY A 28 10.51 3.14 -2.72
CA GLY A 28 11.61 4.08 -2.75
C GLY A 28 11.77 4.81 -4.09
N ASP A 29 10.89 4.56 -5.04
CA ASP A 29 10.87 5.22 -6.35
C ASP A 29 9.45 5.69 -6.68
N ASP A 30 9.30 6.47 -7.75
CA ASP A 30 8.00 6.96 -8.21
C ASP A 30 7.11 5.85 -8.78
N CYS A 31 7.71 4.75 -9.18
CA CYS A 31 6.98 3.58 -9.67
C CYS A 31 7.54 2.29 -9.09
N ALA A 32 6.83 1.20 -9.26
CA ALA A 32 7.32 -0.15 -9.02
C ALA A 32 7.49 -0.87 -10.36
N LEU A 33 8.50 -1.74 -10.44
CA LEU A 33 8.68 -2.65 -11.56
C LEU A 33 8.40 -4.06 -11.07
N LEU A 34 7.38 -4.68 -11.65
CA LEU A 34 6.90 -6.00 -11.27
C LEU A 34 7.19 -6.99 -12.38
N ALA A 35 7.62 -8.19 -12.00
CA ALA A 35 7.93 -9.26 -12.91
C ALA A 35 7.19 -10.54 -12.47
N PRO A 36 5.86 -10.61 -12.69
CA PRO A 36 5.09 -11.79 -12.29
C PRO A 36 5.57 -13.03 -13.03
N PRO A 37 5.48 -14.21 -12.40
CA PRO A 37 5.86 -15.46 -13.06
C PRO A 37 5.07 -15.72 -14.35
N ALA A 38 5.67 -16.42 -15.29
CA ALA A 38 5.02 -16.79 -16.54
C ALA A 38 3.73 -17.60 -16.27
N GLY A 39 2.67 -17.27 -16.99
CA GLY A 39 1.37 -17.92 -16.82
C GLY A 39 0.51 -17.35 -15.72
N GLU A 40 1.00 -16.38 -14.95
CA GLU A 40 0.24 -15.68 -13.92
C GLU A 40 -0.16 -14.28 -14.40
N GLN A 41 -1.20 -13.75 -13.78
CA GLN A 41 -1.68 -12.39 -14.03
C GLN A 41 -1.61 -11.58 -12.73
N LEU A 42 -1.30 -10.30 -12.87
CA LEU A 42 -1.29 -9.39 -11.75
C LEU A 42 -2.61 -8.60 -11.73
N ALA A 43 -3.33 -8.70 -10.61
CA ALA A 43 -4.52 -7.89 -10.37
C ALA A 43 -4.11 -6.66 -9.56
N VAL A 44 -4.33 -5.47 -10.11
CA VAL A 44 -4.00 -4.22 -9.44
C VAL A 44 -5.23 -3.34 -9.35
N SER A 45 -5.44 -2.78 -8.17
CA SER A 45 -6.55 -1.85 -7.93
C SER A 45 -6.06 -0.75 -6.99
N THR A 46 -6.61 0.43 -7.17
CA THR A 46 -6.43 1.54 -6.24
C THR A 46 -7.78 2.16 -5.94
N ASP A 47 -7.93 2.69 -4.75
CA ASP A 47 -9.17 3.37 -4.36
C ASP A 47 -8.84 4.54 -3.44
N THR A 48 -9.75 5.51 -3.40
CA THR A 48 -9.68 6.66 -2.52
C THR A 48 -10.85 6.64 -1.55
N LEU A 49 -10.56 6.72 -0.27
CA LEU A 49 -11.57 6.82 0.77
C LEU A 49 -11.62 8.25 1.29
N VAL A 50 -12.78 8.88 1.17
CA VAL A 50 -13.00 10.29 1.54
C VAL A 50 -13.82 10.36 2.81
N GLU A 51 -13.28 11.04 3.83
CA GLU A 51 -13.98 11.29 5.08
C GLU A 51 -15.32 12.00 4.83
N GLY A 52 -16.37 11.56 5.50
CA GLY A 52 -17.71 12.09 5.32
C GLY A 52 -18.47 11.54 4.11
N VAL A 53 -17.80 10.83 3.21
CA VAL A 53 -18.40 10.19 2.04
C VAL A 53 -18.34 8.67 2.17
N HIS A 54 -17.15 8.11 2.36
CA HIS A 54 -16.92 6.67 2.44
C HIS A 54 -16.86 6.17 3.88
N PHE A 55 -16.55 7.04 4.82
CA PHE A 55 -16.52 6.73 6.25
C PHE A 55 -16.87 7.98 7.07
N PRO A 56 -17.43 7.82 8.29
CA PRO A 56 -17.81 8.96 9.12
C PRO A 56 -16.58 9.69 9.69
N ALA A 57 -16.74 11.00 9.90
CA ALA A 57 -15.73 11.79 10.61
C ALA A 57 -15.53 11.23 12.03
N GLY A 58 -14.29 11.23 12.52
CA GLY A 58 -13.96 10.68 13.83
C GLY A 58 -13.89 9.16 13.89
N CYS A 59 -13.93 8.49 12.76
CA CYS A 59 -13.71 7.03 12.68
C CYS A 59 -12.33 6.66 13.24
N ASP A 60 -12.26 5.53 13.96
CA ASP A 60 -10.99 5.01 14.46
C ASP A 60 -10.05 4.69 13.28
N PRO A 61 -8.87 5.30 13.21
CA PRO A 61 -7.93 5.08 12.10
C PRO A 61 -7.52 3.61 11.91
N PHE A 62 -7.40 2.86 13.00
CA PHE A 62 -7.04 1.44 12.92
C PHE A 62 -8.14 0.61 12.24
N LEU A 63 -9.40 0.82 12.63
CA LEU A 63 -10.53 0.13 12.02
C LEU A 63 -10.73 0.55 10.56
N LEU A 64 -10.52 1.83 10.26
CA LEU A 64 -10.59 2.33 8.90
C LEU A 64 -9.53 1.67 8.00
N ALA A 65 -8.30 1.57 8.49
CA ALA A 65 -7.21 0.93 7.75
C ALA A 65 -7.49 -0.55 7.49
N GLN A 66 -8.01 -1.27 8.47
CA GLN A 66 -8.41 -2.66 8.29
C GLN A 66 -9.47 -2.81 7.20
N ARG A 67 -10.48 -1.95 7.22
CA ARG A 67 -11.55 -1.96 6.21
C ARG A 67 -11.01 -1.63 4.82
N ALA A 68 -10.13 -0.64 4.71
CA ALA A 68 -9.53 -0.25 3.44
C ALA A 68 -8.75 -1.40 2.78
N LEU A 69 -8.06 -2.22 3.57
CA LEU A 69 -7.32 -3.37 3.07
C LEU A 69 -8.22 -4.58 2.77
N ALA A 70 -9.38 -4.68 3.40
CA ALA A 70 -10.29 -5.82 3.26
C ALA A 70 -11.20 -5.73 2.02
N VAL A 71 -11.38 -4.56 1.46
CA VAL A 71 -12.25 -4.32 0.31
C VAL A 71 -11.49 -4.16 -1.03
#